data_b4735f104dea411b3865cada6d45159b
#
_entry.id   b4735f104dea411b3865cada6d45159b
#
_cell.length_a   1.000
_cell.length_b   1.000
_cell.length_c   1.000
_cell.angle_alpha   90.00
_cell.angle_beta   90.00
_cell.angle_gamma   90.00
#
_symmetry.space_group_name_H-M   'P 1'
#
loop_
_entity.id
_entity.type
_entity.pdbx_description
1 polymer ?
#
loop_
_entity_poly.entity_id
_entity_poly.type
_entity_poly.pdbx_seq_one_letter_code
_entity_poly.pdbx_strand_id
1 'polypeptide(L)'
;MNFITKILIKFGVLKEDLDYHIVRAAMVIVFLFFGYQKWFNYEAQALIPYISNGPLIFWMYPVFGVRGACWFLGVAEWVFGALIFAGFWNKKLGILGALGGIFSFISTVTIIPFIPNGWAASAGGFPAMTETVAFLLKDLVLMAVSFYLLRQDLIRMVQASGAPALAETARLQRNPSPSGAR
;
A
#
# COMPACT_ATOMS: atom_id res chain seq x y z
N MET A 1 -14.65 -33.14 -0.76
CA MET A 1 -14.44 -31.78 -1.30
C MET A 1 -15.80 -31.17 -1.60
N ASN A 2 -16.14 -30.07 -0.92
CA ASN A 2 -17.46 -29.45 -0.99
C ASN A 2 -17.73 -28.85 -2.37
N PHE A 3 -19.03 -28.73 -2.73
CA PHE A 3 -19.47 -28.15 -4.02
C PHE A 3 -18.84 -26.78 -4.30
N ILE A 4 -18.78 -25.89 -3.30
CA ILE A 4 -18.16 -24.57 -3.38
C ILE A 4 -16.69 -24.66 -3.78
N THR A 5 -15.93 -25.57 -3.16
CA THR A 5 -14.49 -25.76 -3.46
C THR A 5 -14.29 -26.16 -4.93
N LYS A 6 -15.14 -27.07 -5.46
CA LYS A 6 -15.07 -27.46 -6.88
C LYS A 6 -15.31 -26.30 -7.84
N ILE A 7 -16.30 -25.45 -7.51
CA ILE A 7 -16.60 -24.24 -8.29
C ILE A 7 -15.42 -23.30 -8.29
N LEU A 8 -14.84 -22.98 -7.12
CA LEU A 8 -13.70 -22.05 -6.99
C LEU A 8 -12.47 -22.55 -7.78
N ILE A 9 -12.19 -23.86 -7.75
CA ILE A 9 -11.12 -24.47 -8.54
C ILE A 9 -11.41 -24.30 -10.04
N LYS A 10 -12.64 -24.54 -10.48
CA LYS A 10 -13.05 -24.38 -11.88
C LYS A 10 -12.91 -22.95 -12.37
N PHE A 11 -13.14 -21.95 -11.53
CA PHE A 11 -12.90 -20.54 -11.83
C PHE A 11 -11.43 -20.13 -11.76
N GLY A 12 -10.51 -21.06 -11.50
CA GLY A 12 -9.08 -20.81 -11.55
C GLY A 12 -8.54 -20.02 -10.33
N VAL A 13 -9.25 -20.03 -9.19
CA VAL A 13 -8.79 -19.34 -7.96
C VAL A 13 -7.44 -19.89 -7.47
N LEU A 14 -7.11 -21.14 -7.80
CA LEU A 14 -5.81 -21.75 -7.48
C LEU A 14 -4.75 -21.54 -8.59
N LYS A 15 -5.03 -20.67 -9.59
CA LYS A 15 -4.04 -20.37 -10.62
C LYS A 15 -2.82 -19.73 -9.95
N GLU A 16 -1.66 -20.22 -10.31
CA GLU A 16 -0.38 -19.76 -9.76
C GLU A 16 -0.21 -18.24 -9.95
N ASP A 17 0.20 -17.57 -8.88
CA ASP A 17 0.45 -16.13 -8.82
C ASP A 17 -0.79 -15.22 -9.08
N LEU A 18 -2.00 -15.74 -9.10
CA LEU A 18 -3.21 -14.94 -9.34
C LEU A 18 -3.40 -13.86 -8.26
N ASP A 19 -3.22 -14.21 -7.00
CA ASP A 19 -3.30 -13.31 -5.84
C ASP A 19 -2.29 -12.16 -5.96
N TYR A 20 -1.05 -12.47 -6.31
CA TYR A 20 0.00 -11.47 -6.54
C TYR A 20 -0.35 -10.49 -7.66
N HIS A 21 -0.89 -10.99 -8.77
CA HIS A 21 -1.25 -10.14 -9.91
C HIS A 21 -2.47 -9.26 -9.59
N ILE A 22 -3.48 -9.80 -8.90
CA ILE A 22 -4.67 -9.03 -8.48
C ILE A 22 -4.28 -7.94 -7.49
N VAL A 23 -3.49 -8.28 -6.48
CA VAL A 23 -3.02 -7.31 -5.47
C VAL A 23 -2.22 -6.19 -6.12
N ARG A 24 -1.32 -6.52 -7.07
CA ARG A 24 -0.55 -5.53 -7.81
C ARG A 24 -1.44 -4.63 -8.67
N ALA A 25 -2.37 -5.21 -9.43
CA ALA A 25 -3.30 -4.44 -10.25
C ALA A 25 -4.17 -3.49 -9.41
N ALA A 26 -4.71 -3.99 -8.29
CA ALA A 26 -5.48 -3.16 -7.36
C ALA A 26 -4.67 -1.98 -6.83
N MET A 27 -3.39 -2.20 -6.50
CA MET A 27 -2.51 -1.15 -5.99
C MET A 27 -2.21 -0.09 -7.06
N VAL A 28 -2.00 -0.51 -8.33
CA VAL A 28 -1.86 0.42 -9.47
C VAL A 28 -3.11 1.28 -9.62
N ILE A 29 -4.30 0.68 -9.55
CA ILE A 29 -5.56 1.41 -9.65
C ILE A 29 -5.69 2.43 -8.52
N VAL A 30 -5.36 2.05 -7.29
CA VAL A 30 -5.38 2.97 -6.14
C VAL A 30 -4.49 4.17 -6.40
N PHE A 31 -3.22 3.98 -6.74
CA PHE A 31 -2.30 5.09 -7.00
C PHE A 31 -2.71 5.94 -8.20
N LEU A 32 -3.28 5.33 -9.25
CA LEU A 32 -3.76 6.06 -10.41
C LEU A 32 -4.89 7.04 -10.04
N PHE A 33 -5.91 6.54 -9.33
CA PHE A 33 -7.09 7.36 -8.99
C PHE A 33 -6.78 8.39 -7.90
N PHE A 34 -6.04 8.02 -6.84
CA PHE A 34 -5.67 8.97 -5.80
C PHE A 34 -4.72 10.03 -6.34
N GLY A 35 -3.74 9.68 -7.17
CA GLY A 35 -2.86 10.64 -7.83
C GLY A 35 -3.62 11.57 -8.79
N TYR A 36 -4.63 11.06 -9.50
CA TYR A 36 -5.47 11.87 -10.37
C TYR A 36 -6.23 12.96 -9.61
N GLN A 37 -6.78 12.65 -8.44
CA GLN A 37 -7.52 13.61 -7.61
C GLN A 37 -6.66 14.82 -7.19
N LYS A 38 -5.36 14.64 -7.03
CA LYS A 38 -4.42 15.71 -6.61
C LYS A 38 -4.30 16.87 -7.60
N TRP A 39 -4.79 16.71 -8.82
CA TRP A 39 -4.82 17.79 -9.82
C TRP A 39 -5.94 18.80 -9.60
N PHE A 40 -6.93 18.48 -8.77
CA PHE A 40 -8.10 19.32 -8.55
C PHE A 40 -7.99 20.16 -7.26
N ASN A 41 -8.63 21.34 -7.29
CA ASN A 41 -8.56 22.27 -6.17
C ASN A 41 -9.31 21.80 -4.93
N TYR A 42 -10.42 21.08 -5.11
CA TYR A 42 -11.17 20.51 -3.98
C TYR A 42 -10.31 19.58 -3.13
N GLU A 43 -9.49 18.78 -3.76
CA GLU A 43 -8.59 17.84 -3.08
C GLU A 43 -7.49 18.57 -2.32
N ALA A 44 -6.91 19.64 -2.93
CA ALA A 44 -5.91 20.46 -2.25
C ALA A 44 -6.46 21.08 -0.94
N GLN A 45 -7.73 21.52 -0.95
CA GLN A 45 -8.39 22.02 0.27
C GLN A 45 -8.71 20.90 1.26
N ALA A 46 -9.17 19.74 0.79
CA ALA A 46 -9.46 18.58 1.63
C ALA A 46 -8.22 18.05 2.36
N LEU A 47 -7.02 18.22 1.77
CA LEU A 47 -5.77 17.76 2.38
C LEU A 47 -5.23 18.66 3.50
N ILE A 48 -5.76 19.87 3.69
CA ILE A 48 -5.26 20.82 4.69
C ILE A 48 -5.19 20.19 6.10
N PRO A 49 -6.24 19.58 6.65
CA PRO A 49 -6.17 19.00 7.99
C PRO A 49 -5.18 17.83 8.10
N TYR A 50 -4.92 17.12 7.00
CA TYR A 50 -3.98 16.00 6.99
C TYR A 50 -2.52 16.47 6.96
N ILE A 51 -2.18 17.35 6.01
CA ILE A 51 -0.80 17.81 5.84
C ILE A 51 -0.38 18.72 7.00
N SER A 52 -1.25 19.64 7.45
CA SER A 52 -0.93 20.55 8.56
C SER A 52 -0.67 19.83 9.89
N ASN A 53 -1.29 18.67 10.11
CA ASN A 53 -1.16 17.90 11.34
C ASN A 53 -0.27 16.66 11.16
N GLY A 54 0.28 16.43 9.96
CA GLY A 54 1.10 15.26 9.66
C GLY A 54 2.55 15.43 10.12
N PRO A 55 3.04 14.64 11.10
CA PRO A 55 4.38 14.82 11.67
C PRO A 55 5.51 14.65 10.64
N LEU A 56 5.28 13.90 9.56
CA LEU A 56 6.28 13.65 8.52
C LEU A 56 6.12 14.53 7.29
N ILE A 57 4.97 15.22 7.12
CA ILE A 57 4.64 15.92 5.88
C ILE A 57 4.24 17.39 6.06
N PHE A 58 4.13 17.93 7.30
CA PHE A 58 3.75 19.33 7.57
C PHE A 58 4.65 20.35 6.86
N TRP A 59 5.91 20.01 6.63
CA TRP A 59 6.91 20.84 5.96
C TRP A 59 6.56 21.13 4.48
N MET A 60 5.66 20.36 3.88
CA MET A 60 5.31 20.53 2.47
C MET A 60 4.63 21.88 2.19
N TYR A 61 3.82 22.39 3.14
CA TYR A 61 3.14 23.67 2.95
C TYR A 61 4.09 24.88 2.97
N PRO A 62 5.03 25.01 3.91
CA PRO A 62 6.04 26.06 3.84
C PRO A 62 6.89 26.04 2.56
N VAL A 63 7.12 24.86 1.98
CA VAL A 63 7.97 24.70 0.80
C VAL A 63 7.21 24.91 -0.51
N PHE A 64 6.04 24.31 -0.64
CA PHE A 64 5.31 24.23 -1.91
C PHE A 64 3.99 25.03 -1.94
N GLY A 65 3.53 25.52 -0.78
CA GLY A 65 2.17 26.02 -0.61
C GLY A 65 1.13 24.90 -0.73
N VAL A 66 -0.14 25.24 -0.49
CA VAL A 66 -1.24 24.25 -0.44
C VAL A 66 -1.39 23.51 -1.77
N ARG A 67 -1.39 24.27 -2.87
CA ARG A 67 -1.58 23.70 -4.21
C ARG A 67 -0.38 22.88 -4.68
N GLY A 68 0.83 23.43 -4.46
CA GLY A 68 2.07 22.76 -4.85
C GLY A 68 2.31 21.46 -4.08
N ALA A 69 1.98 21.42 -2.79
CA ALA A 69 2.06 20.20 -1.99
C ALA A 69 1.11 19.12 -2.53
N CYS A 70 -0.12 19.49 -2.91
CA CYS A 70 -1.08 18.57 -3.51
C CYS A 70 -0.54 18.01 -4.85
N TRP A 71 0.01 18.82 -5.72
CA TRP A 71 0.63 18.37 -6.97
C TRP A 71 1.85 17.47 -6.74
N PHE A 72 2.68 17.82 -5.78
CA PHE A 72 3.84 16.99 -5.40
C PHE A 72 3.39 15.58 -5.00
N LEU A 73 2.35 15.47 -4.17
CA LEU A 73 1.77 14.18 -3.79
C LEU A 73 1.21 13.43 -5.00
N GLY A 74 0.49 14.11 -5.89
CA GLY A 74 -0.06 13.51 -7.11
C GLY A 74 1.01 12.94 -8.03
N VAL A 75 2.11 13.67 -8.22
CA VAL A 75 3.27 13.19 -9.01
C VAL A 75 3.91 11.97 -8.33
N ALA A 76 4.12 12.04 -7.00
CA ALA A 76 4.71 10.93 -6.25
C ALA A 76 3.84 9.66 -6.34
N GLU A 77 2.52 9.78 -6.16
CA GLU A 77 1.57 8.67 -6.29
C GLU A 77 1.59 8.06 -7.70
N TRP A 78 1.62 8.88 -8.75
CA TRP A 78 1.71 8.38 -10.12
C TRP A 78 3.05 7.71 -10.42
N VAL A 79 4.15 8.25 -9.91
CA VAL A 79 5.48 7.61 -10.03
C VAL A 79 5.49 6.25 -9.33
N PHE A 80 5.00 6.17 -8.10
CA PHE A 80 4.94 4.89 -7.38
C PHE A 80 3.99 3.90 -8.06
N GLY A 81 2.83 4.35 -8.53
CA GLY A 81 1.90 3.54 -9.30
C GLY A 81 2.53 3.00 -10.60
N ALA A 82 3.23 3.85 -11.34
CA ALA A 82 3.95 3.45 -12.56
C ALA A 82 5.08 2.44 -12.26
N LEU A 83 5.82 2.61 -11.17
CA LEU A 83 6.87 1.67 -10.73
C LEU A 83 6.27 0.32 -10.31
N ILE A 84 5.15 0.32 -9.57
CA ILE A 84 4.42 -0.90 -9.22
C ILE A 84 3.91 -1.59 -10.49
N PHE A 85 3.36 -0.84 -11.46
CA PHE A 85 2.92 -1.38 -12.75
C PHE A 85 4.09 -1.99 -13.51
N ALA A 86 5.22 -1.28 -13.64
CA ALA A 86 6.43 -1.81 -14.29
C ALA A 86 6.96 -3.08 -13.59
N GLY A 87 6.64 -3.30 -12.33
CA GLY A 87 6.93 -4.51 -11.57
C GLY A 87 6.31 -5.79 -12.14
N PHE A 88 5.34 -5.72 -13.04
CA PHE A 88 4.87 -6.88 -13.80
C PHE A 88 6.01 -7.53 -14.62
N TRP A 89 6.88 -6.70 -15.17
CA TRP A 89 7.99 -7.14 -16.05
C TRP A 89 9.36 -7.05 -15.35
N ASN A 90 9.58 -6.00 -14.56
CA ASN A 90 10.87 -5.75 -13.90
C ASN A 90 10.68 -5.65 -12.38
N LYS A 91 11.09 -6.69 -11.65
CA LYS A 91 10.93 -6.78 -10.19
C LYS A 91 11.69 -5.70 -9.43
N LYS A 92 12.81 -5.20 -9.96
CA LYS A 92 13.55 -4.08 -9.33
C LYS A 92 12.70 -2.81 -9.29
N LEU A 93 11.98 -2.50 -10.38
CA LEU A 93 11.07 -1.36 -10.42
C LEU A 93 9.87 -1.56 -9.48
N GLY A 94 9.33 -2.78 -9.44
CA GLY A 94 8.28 -3.14 -8.49
C GLY A 94 8.68 -2.95 -7.03
N ILE A 95 9.91 -3.33 -6.67
CA ILE A 95 10.49 -3.10 -5.34
C ILE A 95 10.54 -1.61 -5.02
N LEU A 96 11.03 -0.76 -5.94
CA LEU A 96 11.08 0.69 -5.74
C LEU A 96 9.69 1.29 -5.56
N GLY A 97 8.72 0.87 -6.37
CA GLY A 97 7.33 1.29 -6.24
C GLY A 97 6.70 0.88 -4.91
N ALA A 98 6.95 -0.35 -4.48
CA ALA A 98 6.45 -0.85 -3.20
C ALA A 98 7.08 -0.12 -1.99
N LEU A 99 8.37 0.21 -2.03
CA LEU A 99 9.03 1.04 -1.02
C LEU A 99 8.44 2.45 -0.97
N GLY A 100 8.18 3.06 -2.13
CA GLY A 100 7.49 4.35 -2.22
C GLY A 100 6.08 4.28 -1.62
N GLY A 101 5.33 3.23 -1.89
CA GLY A 101 4.02 2.98 -1.29
C GLY A 101 4.08 2.84 0.23
N ILE A 102 5.01 2.05 0.76
CA ILE A 102 5.22 1.90 2.20
C ILE A 102 5.50 3.27 2.84
N PHE A 103 6.42 4.05 2.25
CA PHE A 103 6.76 5.38 2.75
C PHE A 103 5.54 6.31 2.76
N SER A 104 4.76 6.33 1.66
CA SER A 104 3.53 7.14 1.56
C SER A 104 2.53 6.77 2.65
N PHE A 105 2.22 5.48 2.81
CA PHE A 105 1.19 5.04 3.75
C PHE A 105 1.65 5.10 5.22
N ILE A 106 2.93 4.92 5.52
CA ILE A 106 3.46 5.24 6.85
C ILE A 106 3.26 6.72 7.15
N SER A 107 3.57 7.60 6.20
CA SER A 107 3.41 9.04 6.39
C SER A 107 1.96 9.42 6.69
N THR A 108 0.98 8.80 6.03
CA THR A 108 -0.44 9.07 6.26
C THR A 108 -0.98 8.42 7.55
N VAL A 109 -0.59 7.18 7.85
CA VAL A 109 -1.00 6.51 9.11
C VAL A 109 -0.50 7.25 10.35
N THR A 110 0.71 7.81 10.30
CA THR A 110 1.26 8.59 11.42
C THR A 110 0.50 9.90 11.69
N ILE A 111 -0.37 10.35 10.79
CA ILE A 111 -1.22 11.52 11.01
C ILE A 111 -2.34 11.23 12.02
N ILE A 112 -2.85 10.01 12.09
CA ILE A 112 -4.06 9.63 12.85
C ILE A 112 -4.07 10.18 14.28
N PRO A 113 -3.00 10.05 15.10
CA PRO A 113 -3.00 10.56 16.46
C PRO A 113 -3.05 12.09 16.56
N PHE A 114 -2.73 12.81 15.50
CA PHE A 114 -2.58 14.26 15.48
C PHE A 114 -3.74 15.00 14.81
N ILE A 115 -4.74 14.27 14.27
CA ILE A 115 -5.92 14.87 13.67
C ILE A 115 -6.80 15.54 14.75
N PRO A 116 -7.04 16.85 14.66
CA PRO A 116 -7.97 17.53 15.56
C PRO A 116 -9.39 16.95 15.40
N ASN A 117 -10.04 16.66 16.54
CA ASN A 117 -11.39 16.06 16.56
C ASN A 117 -11.50 14.76 15.72
N GLY A 118 -10.43 13.96 15.64
CA GLY A 118 -10.42 12.70 14.90
C GLY A 118 -11.31 11.61 15.51
N TRP A 119 -11.71 11.77 16.77
CA TRP A 119 -12.55 10.84 17.52
C TRP A 119 -13.90 11.48 17.86
N ALA A 120 -14.99 10.78 17.59
CA ALA A 120 -16.36 11.29 17.72
C ALA A 120 -16.73 11.48 19.19
N ALA A 121 -16.66 12.70 19.69
CA ALA A 121 -17.02 13.04 21.09
C ALA A 121 -18.50 12.67 21.43
N SER A 122 -19.40 12.76 20.45
CA SER A 122 -20.81 12.36 20.58
C SER A 122 -21.01 10.86 20.86
N ALA A 123 -20.01 10.02 20.52
CA ALA A 123 -20.01 8.58 20.76
C ALA A 123 -19.02 8.16 21.89
N GLY A 124 -18.57 9.11 22.73
CA GLY A 124 -17.65 8.85 23.83
C GLY A 124 -16.16 8.96 23.46
N GLY A 125 -15.81 9.41 22.25
CA GLY A 125 -14.43 9.56 21.83
C GLY A 125 -13.81 8.25 21.32
N PHE A 126 -12.52 8.02 21.59
CA PHE A 126 -11.82 6.80 21.13
C PHE A 126 -12.54 5.53 21.64
N PRO A 127 -12.74 4.50 20.79
CA PRO A 127 -12.27 4.32 19.40
C PRO A 127 -13.29 4.72 18.32
N ALA A 128 -14.32 5.52 18.64
CA ALA A 128 -15.31 5.96 17.66
C ALA A 128 -14.67 7.00 16.70
N MET A 129 -14.44 6.59 15.45
CA MET A 129 -13.74 7.41 14.46
C MET A 129 -14.66 8.40 13.76
N THR A 130 -14.15 9.59 13.48
CA THR A 130 -14.73 10.48 12.47
C THR A 130 -14.33 10.04 11.05
N GLU A 131 -14.99 10.60 10.03
CA GLU A 131 -14.67 10.31 8.62
C GLU A 131 -13.20 10.53 8.29
N THR A 132 -12.57 11.55 8.88
CA THR A 132 -11.16 11.88 8.66
C THR A 132 -10.22 10.76 9.10
N VAL A 133 -10.44 10.21 10.31
CA VAL A 133 -9.62 9.10 10.82
C VAL A 133 -9.95 7.81 10.06
N ALA A 134 -11.24 7.55 9.80
CA ALA A 134 -11.66 6.37 9.03
C ALA A 134 -11.04 6.37 7.62
N PHE A 135 -10.92 7.54 6.98
CA PHE A 135 -10.26 7.69 5.68
C PHE A 135 -8.77 7.29 5.74
N LEU A 136 -8.05 7.70 6.79
CA LEU A 136 -6.64 7.35 6.96
C LEU A 136 -6.43 5.87 7.35
N LEU A 137 -7.40 5.27 8.04
CA LEU A 137 -7.26 3.90 8.53
C LEU A 137 -7.11 2.87 7.40
N LYS A 138 -7.69 3.13 6.21
CA LYS A 138 -7.48 2.27 5.03
C LYS A 138 -6.00 2.17 4.63
N ASP A 139 -5.21 3.20 4.92
CA ASP A 139 -3.81 3.28 4.53
C ASP A 139 -2.94 2.26 5.30
N LEU A 140 -3.42 1.79 6.46
CA LEU A 140 -2.81 0.65 7.15
C LEU A 140 -2.86 -0.63 6.29
N VAL A 141 -4.00 -0.88 5.63
CA VAL A 141 -4.15 -2.03 4.71
C VAL A 141 -3.29 -1.83 3.47
N LEU A 142 -3.28 -0.62 2.90
CA LEU A 142 -2.47 -0.30 1.71
C LEU A 142 -0.96 -0.40 2.00
N MET A 143 -0.55 -0.05 3.21
CA MET A 143 0.83 -0.26 3.68
C MET A 143 1.18 -1.76 3.73
N ALA A 144 0.30 -2.58 4.31
CA ALA A 144 0.50 -4.03 4.36
C ALA A 144 0.55 -4.66 2.95
N VAL A 145 -0.30 -4.19 2.04
CA VAL A 145 -0.30 -4.59 0.63
C VAL A 145 1.02 -4.20 -0.06
N SER A 146 1.52 -2.98 0.18
CA SER A 146 2.81 -2.55 -0.35
C SER A 146 3.96 -3.42 0.17
N PHE A 147 3.93 -3.78 1.45
CA PHE A 147 4.91 -4.69 2.04
C PHE A 147 4.82 -6.11 1.45
N TYR A 148 3.61 -6.60 1.20
CA TYR A 148 3.39 -7.87 0.51
C TYR A 148 4.04 -7.86 -0.88
N LEU A 149 3.80 -6.82 -1.68
CA LEU A 149 4.38 -6.68 -3.02
C LEU A 149 5.90 -6.59 -2.98
N LEU A 150 6.46 -5.82 -2.04
CA LEU A 150 7.91 -5.74 -1.81
C LEU A 150 8.51 -7.12 -1.57
N ARG A 151 7.93 -7.86 -0.61
CA ARG A 151 8.39 -9.21 -0.26
C ARG A 151 8.30 -10.18 -1.45
N GLN A 152 7.20 -10.15 -2.19
CA GLN A 152 6.99 -11.02 -3.33
C GLN A 152 7.99 -10.73 -4.48
N ASP A 153 8.28 -9.46 -4.75
CA ASP A 153 9.25 -9.08 -5.78
C ASP A 153 10.68 -9.45 -5.37
N LEU A 154 11.03 -9.29 -4.09
CA LEU A 154 12.33 -9.72 -3.56
C LEU A 154 12.52 -11.23 -3.70
N ILE A 155 11.52 -12.04 -3.33
CA ILE A 155 11.58 -13.50 -3.45
C ILE A 155 11.81 -13.90 -4.91
N ARG A 156 11.06 -13.33 -5.86
CA ARG A 156 11.18 -13.65 -7.28
C ARG A 156 12.53 -13.21 -7.86
N MET A 157 13.05 -12.09 -7.41
CA MET A 157 14.38 -11.61 -7.82
C MET A 157 15.49 -12.54 -7.33
N VAL A 158 15.42 -13.00 -6.07
CA VAL A 158 16.39 -13.95 -5.51
C VAL A 158 16.34 -15.30 -6.23
N GLN A 159 15.14 -15.80 -6.49
CA GLN A 159 14.94 -17.05 -7.24
C GLN A 159 15.53 -16.97 -8.65
N ALA A 160 15.31 -15.83 -9.34
CA ALA A 160 15.86 -15.59 -10.68
C ALA A 160 17.41 -15.46 -10.71
N SER A 161 18.01 -15.04 -9.58
CA SER A 161 19.47 -14.87 -9.48
C SER A 161 20.23 -16.18 -9.29
N GLY A 162 19.55 -17.32 -9.12
CA GLY A 162 20.19 -18.62 -8.92
C GLY A 162 21.01 -18.75 -7.63
N ALA A 163 20.81 -17.86 -6.65
CA ALA A 163 21.52 -17.89 -5.37
C ALA A 163 20.97 -19.01 -4.46
N PRO A 164 21.65 -20.19 -4.34
CA PRO A 164 21.06 -21.39 -3.72
C PRO A 164 20.65 -21.17 -2.25
N ALA A 165 21.48 -20.48 -1.46
CA ALA A 165 21.21 -20.26 -0.04
C ALA A 165 20.02 -19.32 0.23
N LEU A 166 19.89 -18.27 -0.59
CA LEU A 166 18.77 -17.33 -0.48
C LEU A 166 17.48 -17.90 -1.07
N ALA A 167 17.58 -18.71 -2.13
CA ALA A 167 16.45 -19.43 -2.70
C ALA A 167 15.89 -20.46 -1.71
N GLU A 168 16.73 -21.17 -0.96
CA GLU A 168 16.32 -22.12 0.08
C GLU A 168 15.60 -21.41 1.23
N THR A 169 16.12 -20.28 1.71
CA THR A 169 15.44 -19.45 2.73
C THR A 169 14.09 -18.96 2.26
N ALA A 170 14.00 -18.49 1.01
CA ALA A 170 12.75 -18.03 0.39
C ALA A 170 11.74 -19.20 0.22
N ARG A 171 12.22 -20.40 -0.12
CA ARG A 171 11.40 -21.62 -0.24
C ARG A 171 10.85 -22.10 1.08
N LEU A 172 11.68 -22.13 2.13
CA LEU A 172 11.26 -22.50 3.50
C LEU A 172 10.21 -21.52 4.05
N GLN A 173 10.32 -20.23 3.76
CA GLN A 173 9.31 -19.24 4.14
C GLN A 173 8.01 -19.37 3.35
N ARG A 174 8.06 -19.85 2.12
CA ARG A 174 6.87 -20.05 1.27
C ARG A 174 6.12 -21.33 1.65
N ASN A 175 6.83 -22.33 2.13
CA ASN A 175 6.29 -23.64 2.48
C ASN A 175 6.94 -24.12 3.77
N PRO A 176 6.52 -23.63 4.94
CA PRO A 176 7.06 -24.10 6.20
C PRO A 176 6.80 -25.62 6.30
N SER A 177 7.87 -26.41 6.30
CA SER A 177 7.75 -27.86 6.43
C SER A 177 7.07 -28.19 7.75
N PRO A 178 6.13 -29.15 7.81
CA PRO A 178 5.52 -29.60 9.04
C PRO A 178 6.50 -30.52 9.81
N SER A 179 7.65 -29.98 10.25
CA SER A 179 8.57 -30.72 11.09
C SER A 179 8.47 -30.23 12.52
N GLY A 180 7.74 -30.96 13.36
CA GLY A 180 7.72 -30.70 14.80
C GLY A 180 6.49 -31.21 15.54
N ALA A 181 5.81 -32.22 15.02
CA ALA A 181 4.90 -33.04 15.85
C ALA A 181 5.62 -34.36 16.22
N ARG A 182 6.36 -34.33 17.29
CA ARG A 182 6.69 -35.52 18.12
C ARG A 182 6.40 -35.16 19.56
#